data_72865475e764f196aadd21a860ae90a0
#
_entry.id   72865475e764f196aadd21a860ae90a0
#
_cell.length_a   1.000
_cell.length_b   1.000
_cell.length_c   1.000
_cell.angle_alpha   90.00
_cell.angle_beta   90.00
_cell.angle_gamma   90.00
#
_symmetry.space_group_name_H-M   'P 1'
#
loop_
_entity.id
_entity.type
_entity.pdbx_description
1 polymer ?
#
loop_
_entity_poly.entity_id
_entity_poly.type
_entity_poly.pdbx_seq_one_letter_code
_entity_poly.pdbx_strand_id
1 'polypeptide(L)'
;MHLVIDGHGCDPAQLSDKERVLRFLDTYPDAIGMTKVTPPSVYTYQGPTPEDWGVSGFVIIAESHISVHTFPDRGYINVDVFSCKKFDADRALAEIAPLFAMGEVKHWVLDRGLEHLDPAVAKQAVEAEREALYESPSAG
;
A
#
# COMPACT_ATOMS: atom_id res chain seq x y z
N MET A 1 8.15 -7.82 1.51
CA MET A 1 7.93 -7.02 0.28
C MET A 1 6.85 -5.99 0.53
N HIS A 2 7.05 -4.77 0.04
CA HIS A 2 6.10 -3.68 0.18
C HIS A 2 5.88 -3.01 -1.18
N LEU A 3 4.70 -3.14 -1.75
CA LEU A 3 4.28 -2.41 -2.94
C LEU A 3 3.59 -1.13 -2.48
N VAL A 4 4.15 0.00 -2.88
CA VAL A 4 3.63 1.35 -2.61
C VAL A 4 3.08 1.92 -3.92
N ILE A 5 1.83 2.39 -3.91
CA ILE A 5 1.16 2.91 -5.10
C ILE A 5 0.60 4.29 -4.81
N ASP A 6 0.94 5.25 -5.65
CA ASP A 6 0.32 6.58 -5.71
C ASP A 6 -0.37 6.74 -7.06
N GLY A 7 -1.70 6.83 -7.05
CA GLY A 7 -2.51 7.01 -8.24
C GLY A 7 -3.02 8.45 -8.37
N HIS A 8 -2.92 9.00 -9.58
CA HIS A 8 -3.40 10.34 -9.93
C HIS A 8 -4.40 10.28 -11.09
N GLY A 9 -5.23 11.30 -11.23
CA GLY A 9 -6.24 11.35 -12.28
C GLY A 9 -7.28 10.24 -12.17
N CYS A 10 -7.56 9.80 -10.93
CA CYS A 10 -8.57 8.79 -10.64
C CYS A 10 -9.98 9.34 -10.78
N ASP A 11 -10.96 8.46 -11.01
CA ASP A 11 -12.37 8.83 -11.01
C ASP A 11 -12.84 9.19 -9.59
N PRO A 12 -13.25 10.45 -9.32
CA PRO A 12 -13.71 10.87 -8.00
C PRO A 12 -14.90 10.05 -7.47
N ALA A 13 -15.78 9.59 -8.34
CA ALA A 13 -16.93 8.77 -7.96
C ALA A 13 -16.48 7.43 -7.35
N GLN A 14 -15.45 6.81 -7.91
CA GLN A 14 -14.90 5.57 -7.39
C GLN A 14 -14.10 5.78 -6.10
N LEU A 15 -13.39 6.90 -5.98
CA LEU A 15 -12.65 7.27 -4.77
C LEU A 15 -13.57 7.62 -3.59
N SER A 16 -14.79 8.06 -3.86
CA SER A 16 -15.81 8.39 -2.86
C SER A 16 -16.61 7.18 -2.39
N ASP A 17 -16.50 6.06 -3.09
CA ASP A 17 -17.30 4.85 -2.86
C ASP A 17 -16.67 4.01 -1.73
N LYS A 18 -17.20 4.21 -0.53
CA LYS A 18 -16.78 3.47 0.67
C LYS A 18 -16.92 1.95 0.50
N GLU A 19 -17.99 1.50 -0.16
CA GLU A 19 -18.24 0.07 -0.41
C GLU A 19 -17.20 -0.53 -1.38
N ARG A 20 -16.70 0.24 -2.33
CA ARG A 20 -15.63 -0.18 -3.23
C ARG A 20 -14.32 -0.43 -2.47
N VAL A 21 -13.94 0.49 -1.60
CA VAL A 21 -12.77 0.34 -0.74
C VAL A 21 -12.92 -0.86 0.19
N LEU A 22 -14.09 -1.01 0.81
CA LEU A 22 -14.39 -2.14 1.67
C LEU A 22 -14.27 -3.48 0.92
N ARG A 23 -14.88 -3.57 -0.25
CA ARG A 23 -14.84 -4.78 -1.08
C ARG A 23 -13.43 -5.13 -1.53
N PHE A 24 -12.65 -4.13 -1.94
CA PHE A 24 -11.25 -4.32 -2.29
C PHE A 24 -10.46 -4.91 -1.12
N LEU A 25 -10.54 -4.30 0.06
CA LEU A 25 -9.84 -4.77 1.25
C LEU A 25 -10.33 -6.14 1.74
N ASP A 26 -11.60 -6.46 1.50
CA ASP A 26 -12.18 -7.74 1.91
C ASP A 26 -11.79 -8.90 0.99
N THR A 27 -11.71 -8.67 -0.31
CA THR A 27 -11.53 -9.73 -1.31
C THR A 27 -10.11 -9.84 -1.86
N TYR A 28 -9.37 -8.76 -1.90
CA TYR A 28 -8.06 -8.73 -2.56
C TYR A 28 -6.98 -9.58 -1.87
N PRO A 29 -6.94 -9.70 -0.54
CA PRO A 29 -6.00 -10.62 0.11
C PRO A 29 -6.04 -12.03 -0.44
N ASP A 30 -7.21 -12.62 -0.59
CA ASP A 30 -7.37 -13.96 -1.15
C ASP A 30 -6.88 -14.05 -2.60
N ALA A 31 -7.09 -12.99 -3.40
CA ALA A 31 -6.67 -12.94 -4.80
C ALA A 31 -5.15 -13.02 -4.98
N ILE A 32 -4.38 -12.55 -4.01
CA ILE A 32 -2.91 -12.61 -4.02
C ILE A 32 -2.34 -13.70 -3.09
N GLY A 33 -3.19 -14.61 -2.62
CA GLY A 33 -2.78 -15.74 -1.78
C GLY A 33 -2.42 -15.37 -0.34
N MET A 34 -2.99 -14.27 0.18
CA MET A 34 -2.82 -13.81 1.56
C MET A 34 -4.02 -14.16 2.41
N THR A 35 -3.83 -14.21 3.73
CA THR A 35 -4.87 -14.63 4.69
C THR A 35 -5.33 -13.45 5.54
N LYS A 36 -6.60 -13.06 5.44
CA LYS A 36 -7.18 -12.07 6.35
C LYS A 36 -7.19 -12.59 7.79
N VAL A 37 -6.83 -11.71 8.71
CA VAL A 37 -6.90 -11.97 10.16
C VAL A 37 -8.18 -11.39 10.76
N THR A 38 -8.60 -10.22 10.25
CA THR A 38 -9.79 -9.50 10.71
C THR A 38 -10.63 -9.04 9.52
N PRO A 39 -11.91 -8.71 9.72
CA PRO A 39 -12.66 -7.92 8.72
C PRO A 39 -11.94 -6.58 8.45
N PRO A 40 -12.04 -6.03 7.23
CA PRO A 40 -11.49 -4.71 6.95
C PRO A 40 -12.17 -3.61 7.78
N SER A 41 -11.40 -2.57 8.09
CA SER A 41 -11.91 -1.34 8.73
C SER A 41 -11.87 -0.21 7.72
N VAL A 42 -12.99 0.46 7.48
CA VAL A 42 -13.11 1.53 6.50
C VAL A 42 -13.86 2.71 7.11
N TYR A 43 -13.32 3.91 6.96
CA TYR A 43 -13.83 5.14 7.54
C TYR A 43 -13.87 6.26 6.50
N THR A 44 -14.83 7.17 6.64
CA THR A 44 -14.82 8.45 5.93
C THR A 44 -14.13 9.47 6.82
N TYR A 45 -13.15 10.18 6.25
CA TYR A 45 -12.38 11.20 6.93
C TYR A 45 -12.69 12.57 6.34
N GLN A 46 -12.82 13.59 7.18
CA GLN A 46 -12.92 14.99 6.80
C GLN A 46 -11.78 15.77 7.45
N GLY A 47 -10.91 16.35 6.63
CA GLY A 47 -9.83 17.19 7.07
C GLY A 47 -10.26 18.64 7.34
N PRO A 48 -9.27 19.51 7.65
CA PRO A 48 -9.53 20.91 8.01
C PRO A 48 -10.03 21.77 6.85
N THR A 49 -9.75 21.42 5.60
CA THR A 49 -10.24 22.11 4.42
C THR A 49 -11.30 21.28 3.70
N PRO A 50 -12.26 21.90 2.95
CA PRO A 50 -13.36 21.18 2.31
C PRO A 50 -12.91 20.06 1.35
N GLU A 51 -11.80 20.25 0.66
CA GLU A 51 -11.23 19.28 -0.29
C GLU A 51 -10.40 18.17 0.37
N ASP A 52 -10.08 18.30 1.66
CA ASP A 52 -9.32 17.31 2.42
C ASP A 52 -10.24 16.31 3.08
N TRP A 53 -10.98 15.56 2.26
CA TRP A 53 -11.79 14.47 2.71
C TRP A 53 -11.54 13.21 1.88
N GLY A 54 -11.92 12.08 2.41
CA GLY A 54 -11.81 10.85 1.66
C GLY A 54 -12.20 9.62 2.46
N VAL A 55 -11.95 8.48 1.85
CA VAL A 55 -12.17 7.17 2.44
C VAL A 55 -10.81 6.58 2.80
N SER A 56 -10.67 6.16 4.04
CA SER A 56 -9.46 5.49 4.54
C SER A 56 -9.83 4.12 5.08
N GLY A 57 -9.05 3.13 4.73
CA GLY A 57 -9.30 1.78 5.19
C GLY A 57 -8.04 0.92 5.25
N PHE A 58 -8.13 -0.16 5.99
CA PHE A 58 -7.08 -1.15 6.09
C PHE A 58 -7.64 -2.53 6.40
N VAL A 59 -6.85 -3.54 6.11
CA VAL A 59 -7.10 -4.91 6.53
C VAL A 59 -5.80 -5.52 7.05
N ILE A 60 -5.88 -6.16 8.19
CA ILE A 60 -4.78 -6.94 8.74
C ILE A 60 -4.80 -8.31 8.08
N ILE A 61 -3.67 -8.67 7.52
CA ILE A 61 -3.41 -10.01 6.98
C ILE A 61 -2.33 -10.70 7.82
N ALA A 62 -2.31 -12.03 7.80
CA ALA A 62 -1.31 -12.79 8.55
C ALA A 62 0.12 -12.38 8.16
N GLU A 63 0.31 -11.95 6.92
CA GLU A 63 1.57 -11.54 6.34
C GLU A 63 1.92 -10.05 6.56
N SER A 64 1.04 -9.20 6.98
CA SER A 64 1.13 -7.82 7.50
C SER A 64 -0.15 -7.00 7.30
N HIS A 65 -0.30 -6.19 6.23
CA HIS A 65 -1.50 -5.37 5.99
C HIS A 65 -1.61 -4.85 4.56
N ILE A 66 -2.85 -4.48 4.20
CA ILE A 66 -3.15 -3.68 3.02
C ILE A 66 -3.89 -2.44 3.50
N SER A 67 -3.52 -1.26 3.01
CA SER A 67 -4.16 0.01 3.35
C SER A 67 -4.49 0.84 2.11
N VAL A 68 -5.54 1.65 2.22
CA VAL A 68 -6.03 2.56 1.18
C VAL A 68 -6.38 3.91 1.80
N HIS A 69 -5.95 4.98 1.15
CA HIS A 69 -6.38 6.35 1.44
C HIS A 69 -6.78 7.03 0.14
N THR A 70 -8.02 7.51 0.05
CA THR A 70 -8.52 8.23 -1.11
C THR A 70 -8.68 9.71 -0.83
N PHE A 71 -8.49 10.53 -1.87
CA PHE A 71 -8.70 11.98 -1.86
C PHE A 71 -9.54 12.34 -3.10
N PRO A 72 -10.88 12.19 -3.03
CA PRO A 72 -11.76 12.29 -4.20
C PRO A 72 -11.65 13.61 -4.95
N ASP A 73 -11.64 14.75 -4.22
CA ASP A 73 -11.59 16.08 -4.84
C ASP A 73 -10.24 16.37 -5.51
N ARG A 74 -9.21 15.59 -5.19
CA ARG A 74 -7.88 15.68 -5.80
C ARG A 74 -7.63 14.60 -6.86
N GLY A 75 -8.57 13.69 -7.05
CA GLY A 75 -8.40 12.53 -7.94
C GLY A 75 -7.19 11.66 -7.57
N TYR A 76 -6.87 11.57 -6.29
CA TYR A 76 -5.64 10.98 -5.76
C TYR A 76 -5.92 9.82 -4.80
N ILE A 77 -5.09 8.81 -4.86
CA ILE A 77 -5.18 7.62 -3.99
C ILE A 77 -3.79 7.12 -3.60
N ASN A 78 -3.66 6.67 -2.35
CA ASN A 78 -2.52 5.88 -1.89
C ASN A 78 -2.98 4.45 -1.60
N VAL A 79 -2.23 3.47 -2.07
CA VAL A 79 -2.43 2.06 -1.73
C VAL A 79 -1.10 1.45 -1.32
N ASP A 80 -1.11 0.76 -0.19
CA ASP A 80 0.02 -0.01 0.31
C ASP A 80 -0.35 -1.48 0.41
N VAL A 81 0.45 -2.34 -0.19
CA VAL A 81 0.40 -3.80 0.00
C VAL A 81 1.70 -4.23 0.65
N PHE A 82 1.65 -4.44 1.95
CA PHE A 82 2.81 -4.86 2.73
C PHE A 82 2.66 -6.32 3.18
N SER A 83 3.64 -7.14 2.86
CA SER A 83 3.65 -8.57 3.19
C SER A 83 5.06 -9.07 3.48
N CYS A 84 5.21 -9.88 4.53
CA CYS A 84 6.43 -10.64 4.76
C CYS A 84 6.60 -11.82 3.78
N LYS A 85 5.53 -12.17 3.06
CA LYS A 85 5.53 -13.16 1.98
C LYS A 85 5.67 -12.46 0.64
N LYS A 86 6.45 -13.03 -0.27
CA LYS A 86 6.57 -12.51 -1.64
C LYS A 86 5.25 -12.67 -2.41
N PHE A 87 4.94 -11.70 -3.24
CA PHE A 87 3.82 -11.72 -4.18
C PHE A 87 4.25 -11.06 -5.50
N ASP A 88 3.47 -11.26 -6.55
CA ASP A 88 3.71 -10.64 -7.85
C ASP A 88 3.24 -9.18 -7.82
N ALA A 89 4.19 -8.25 -7.65
CA ALA A 89 3.90 -6.82 -7.55
C ALA A 89 3.39 -6.23 -8.87
N ASP A 90 3.89 -6.69 -10.02
CA ASP A 90 3.45 -6.21 -11.33
C ASP A 90 2.00 -6.62 -11.60
N ARG A 91 1.65 -7.85 -11.26
CA ARG A 91 0.28 -8.34 -11.31
C ARG A 91 -0.62 -7.54 -10.36
N ALA A 92 -0.19 -7.33 -9.12
CA ALA A 92 -0.96 -6.56 -8.14
C ALA A 92 -1.23 -5.14 -8.65
N LEU A 93 -0.23 -4.47 -9.19
CA LEU A 93 -0.39 -3.13 -9.76
C LEU A 93 -1.40 -3.14 -10.93
N ALA A 94 -1.28 -4.10 -11.84
CA ALA A 94 -2.17 -4.25 -12.99
C ALA A 94 -3.63 -4.54 -12.60
N GLU A 95 -3.85 -5.19 -11.47
CA GLU A 95 -5.18 -5.49 -10.94
C GLU A 95 -5.77 -4.33 -10.12
N ILE A 96 -4.96 -3.61 -9.34
CA ILE A 96 -5.42 -2.53 -8.45
C ILE A 96 -5.71 -1.25 -9.22
N ALA A 97 -4.86 -0.84 -10.15
CA ALA A 97 -4.99 0.42 -10.85
C ALA A 97 -6.36 0.60 -11.57
N PRO A 98 -6.91 -0.40 -12.27
CA PRO A 98 -8.23 -0.29 -12.90
C PRO A 98 -9.38 -0.18 -11.91
N LEU A 99 -9.26 -0.75 -10.71
CA LEU A 99 -10.33 -0.72 -9.69
C LEU A 99 -10.67 0.70 -9.25
N PHE A 100 -9.71 1.62 -9.32
CA PHE A 100 -9.87 3.01 -8.94
C PHE A 100 -9.71 3.97 -10.12
N ALA A 101 -9.72 3.45 -11.34
CA ALA A 101 -9.55 4.21 -12.59
C ALA A 101 -8.34 5.17 -12.52
N MET A 102 -7.20 4.67 -12.06
CA MET A 102 -5.98 5.47 -11.96
C MET A 102 -5.50 5.88 -13.36
N GLY A 103 -5.33 7.19 -13.59
CA GLY A 103 -4.84 7.71 -14.86
C GLY A 103 -3.32 7.68 -14.94
N GLU A 104 -2.64 8.23 -13.95
CA GLU A 104 -1.18 8.17 -13.79
C GLU A 104 -0.83 7.44 -12.51
N VAL A 105 0.13 6.52 -12.60
CA VAL A 105 0.53 5.68 -11.46
C VAL A 105 2.02 5.80 -11.22
N LYS A 106 2.39 6.14 -9.98
CA LYS A 106 3.75 5.97 -9.46
C LYS A 106 3.75 4.78 -8.49
N HIS A 107 4.76 3.97 -8.57
CA HIS A 107 4.87 2.83 -7.66
C HIS A 107 6.32 2.52 -7.32
N TRP A 108 6.48 1.90 -6.16
CA TRP A 108 7.78 1.42 -5.68
C TRP A 108 7.59 0.02 -5.10
N VAL A 109 8.58 -0.82 -5.29
CA VAL A 109 8.66 -2.13 -4.65
C VAL A 109 9.87 -2.13 -3.72
N LEU A 110 9.60 -2.28 -2.42
CA LEU A 110 10.61 -2.28 -1.38
C LEU A 110 10.80 -3.71 -0.85
N ASP A 111 12.06 -4.12 -0.74
CA ASP A 111 12.41 -5.33 0.00
C ASP A 111 12.36 -5.02 1.48
N ARG A 112 11.31 -5.50 2.13
CA ARG A 112 11.00 -5.22 3.52
C ARG A 112 10.30 -6.41 4.15
N GLY A 113 10.68 -6.75 5.38
CA GLY A 113 10.00 -7.75 6.18
C GLY A 113 10.39 -9.20 5.87
N LEU A 114 11.28 -9.43 4.91
CA LEU A 114 11.76 -10.79 4.56
C LEU A 114 12.83 -11.29 5.51
N GLU A 115 13.66 -10.40 6.01
CA GLU A 115 14.80 -10.67 6.89
C GLU A 115 14.38 -11.15 8.28
N HIS A 116 13.16 -10.89 8.74
CA HIS A 116 12.70 -11.36 10.05
C HIS A 116 12.49 -12.89 10.09
N LEU A 117 12.44 -13.54 8.93
CA LEU A 117 12.33 -14.99 8.83
C LEU A 117 13.63 -15.71 9.23
N ASP A 118 14.77 -15.01 9.16
CA ASP A 118 16.08 -15.48 9.58
C ASP A 118 16.83 -14.36 10.31
N PRO A 119 17.01 -14.47 11.64
CA PRO A 119 17.68 -13.43 12.43
C PRO A 119 19.12 -13.13 12.01
N ALA A 120 19.83 -14.11 11.44
CA ALA A 120 21.20 -13.91 10.96
C ALA A 120 21.21 -13.06 9.68
N VAL A 121 20.27 -13.30 8.76
CA VAL A 121 20.08 -12.50 7.54
C VAL A 121 19.63 -11.09 7.90
N ALA A 122 18.70 -10.95 8.86
CA ALA A 122 18.23 -9.64 9.34
C ALA A 122 19.39 -8.79 9.88
N LYS A 123 20.26 -9.37 10.68
CA LYS A 123 21.42 -8.68 11.22
C LYS A 123 22.38 -8.21 10.13
N GLN A 124 22.71 -9.08 9.17
CA GLN A 124 23.57 -8.74 8.05
C GLN A 124 22.97 -7.63 7.17
N ALA A 125 21.67 -7.65 6.90
CA ALA A 125 20.99 -6.63 6.13
C ALA A 125 21.07 -5.26 6.81
N VAL A 126 20.82 -5.18 8.12
CA VAL A 126 20.92 -3.94 8.91
C VAL A 126 22.34 -3.40 8.94
N GLU A 127 23.34 -4.27 9.10
CA GLU A 127 24.75 -3.87 9.10
C GLU A 127 25.16 -3.31 7.74
N ALA A 128 24.78 -3.96 6.64
CA ALA A 128 25.08 -3.50 5.27
C ALA A 128 24.41 -2.14 4.95
N GLU A 129 23.16 -1.95 5.37
CA GLU A 129 22.45 -0.68 5.18
C GLU A 129 23.10 0.45 5.98
N ARG A 130 23.55 0.18 7.20
CA ARG A 130 24.29 1.16 8.01
C ARG A 130 25.59 1.58 7.37
N GLU A 131 26.38 0.62 6.86
CA GLU A 131 27.62 0.91 6.15
C GLU A 131 27.38 1.77 4.92
N ALA A 132 26.36 1.45 4.10
CA ALA A 132 26.00 2.21 2.92
C ALA A 132 25.59 3.67 3.24
N LEU A 133 24.95 3.90 4.38
CA LEU A 133 24.59 5.26 4.85
C LEU A 133 25.83 6.09 5.23
N TYR A 134 26.86 5.45 5.78
CA TYR A 134 28.12 6.15 6.14
C TYR A 134 29.02 6.41 4.92
N GLU A 135 28.96 5.58 3.89
CA GLU A 135 29.72 5.73 2.65
C GLU A 135 29.09 6.70 1.64
N SER A 136 27.82 7.04 1.80
CA SER A 136 27.17 8.04 0.96
C SER A 136 27.74 9.43 1.30
N PRO A 137 28.43 10.13 0.36
CA PRO A 137 28.89 11.48 0.62
C PRO A 137 27.65 12.34 0.90
N SER A 138 27.68 13.05 2.03
CA SER A 138 26.68 14.05 2.33
C SER A 138 26.56 14.98 1.13
N ALA A 139 25.37 14.98 0.49
CA ALA A 139 25.06 15.96 -0.53
C ALA A 139 25.14 17.34 0.11
N GLY A 140 26.24 18.04 -0.14
CA GLY A 140 26.45 19.42 0.25
C GLY A 140 25.56 20.36 -0.56
#